data_25268fae943fbdb991c0191de39e812a
#
_entry.id   25268fae943fbdb991c0191de39e812a
#
_cell.length_a   1.000
_cell.length_b   1.000
_cell.length_c   1.000
_cell.angle_alpha   90.00
_cell.angle_beta   90.00
_cell.angle_gamma   90.00
#
_symmetry.space_group_name_H-M   'P 1'
#
loop_
_entity.id
_entity.type
_entity.pdbx_description
1 polymer ?
#
loop_
_entity_poly.entity_id
_entity_poly.type
_entity_poly.pdbx_seq_one_letter_code
_entity_poly.pdbx_strand_id
1 'polypeptide(L)'
;MVAVAFSGGLDSSVIARSATNHTDVVVCTAYARHSGDITRAREAAEAMGLPLLTLELTREDVAATLPALDLPFAPSLMDRSLWCLYKAVSRTARGSGAKVMLLGQLADELFGGYAKYAEAMRLRGEKVAESMMARDFKEYASRGRIRDLAACGGLVEPRLPFESRELVEFVASLPIGFKIRNGERKAALKRAALILGVPERVANAPKKAAQYGSGVQKLVASSRF
;
A
#
# COMPACT_ATOMS: atom_id res chain seq x y z
N MET A 1 -19.75 1.96 -5.73
CA MET A 1 -18.51 1.22 -6.09
C MET A 1 -17.31 2.04 -5.67
N VAL A 2 -16.32 1.40 -5.06
CA VAL A 2 -15.02 1.99 -4.73
C VAL A 2 -13.90 1.21 -5.42
N ALA A 3 -12.77 1.90 -5.70
CA ALA A 3 -11.57 1.24 -6.15
C ALA A 3 -10.60 1.00 -4.98
N VAL A 4 -9.78 -0.04 -5.07
CA VAL A 4 -8.68 -0.28 -4.13
C VAL A 4 -7.37 -0.35 -4.89
N ALA A 5 -6.37 0.43 -4.48
CA ALA A 5 -5.00 0.28 -4.98
C ALA A 5 -4.44 -1.06 -4.48
N PHE A 6 -4.25 -2.02 -5.39
CA PHE A 6 -4.12 -3.43 -5.05
C PHE A 6 -2.79 -4.01 -5.51
N SER A 7 -2.01 -4.51 -4.57
CA SER A 7 -0.74 -5.19 -4.84
C SER A 7 -0.82 -6.71 -4.68
N GLY A 8 -1.98 -7.25 -4.31
CA GLY A 8 -2.12 -8.65 -3.91
C GLY A 8 -1.42 -9.01 -2.60
N GLY A 9 -0.95 -8.01 -1.85
CA GLY A 9 -0.38 -8.19 -0.51
C GLY A 9 -1.44 -8.05 0.59
N LEU A 10 -1.05 -8.41 1.82
CA LEU A 10 -1.92 -8.42 3.00
C LEU A 10 -2.74 -7.13 3.16
N ASP A 11 -2.08 -5.97 3.15
CA ASP A 11 -2.68 -4.67 3.48
C ASP A 11 -3.82 -4.31 2.54
N SER A 12 -3.54 -4.35 1.22
CA SER A 12 -4.54 -4.06 0.20
C SER A 12 -5.65 -5.10 0.16
N SER A 13 -5.36 -6.35 0.51
CA SER A 13 -6.35 -7.43 0.55
C SER A 13 -7.30 -7.31 1.73
N VAL A 14 -6.80 -6.88 2.90
CA VAL A 14 -7.65 -6.57 4.07
C VAL A 14 -8.61 -5.43 3.73
N ILE A 15 -8.12 -4.34 3.13
CA ILE A 15 -8.96 -3.22 2.72
C ILE A 15 -10.00 -3.67 1.70
N ALA A 16 -9.59 -4.39 0.66
CA ALA A 16 -10.50 -4.85 -0.39
C ALA A 16 -11.59 -5.75 0.20
N ARG A 17 -11.23 -6.72 1.04
CA ARG A 17 -12.20 -7.62 1.68
C ARG A 17 -13.13 -6.88 2.65
N SER A 18 -12.60 -5.95 3.45
CA SER A 18 -13.45 -5.14 4.33
C SER A 18 -14.44 -4.28 3.54
N ALA A 19 -14.00 -3.67 2.45
CA ALA A 19 -14.85 -2.83 1.60
C ALA A 19 -16.01 -3.60 0.94
N THR A 20 -15.81 -4.89 0.58
CA THR A 20 -16.87 -5.71 -0.03
C THR A 20 -18.09 -5.93 0.89
N ASN A 21 -17.94 -5.74 2.19
CA ASN A 21 -19.06 -5.82 3.13
C ASN A 21 -20.00 -4.61 3.04
N HIS A 22 -19.59 -3.54 2.34
CA HIS A 22 -20.31 -2.25 2.34
C HIS A 22 -20.67 -1.75 0.95
N THR A 23 -19.93 -2.17 -0.09
CA THR A 23 -20.14 -1.66 -1.46
C THR A 23 -19.45 -2.57 -2.49
N ASP A 24 -19.80 -2.38 -3.76
CA ASP A 24 -19.06 -2.99 -4.86
C ASP A 24 -17.62 -2.49 -4.88
N VAL A 25 -16.69 -3.41 -5.09
CA VAL A 25 -15.24 -3.15 -5.10
C VAL A 25 -14.63 -3.57 -6.42
N VAL A 26 -13.81 -2.70 -6.99
CA VAL A 26 -12.87 -3.03 -8.07
C VAL A 26 -11.46 -2.85 -7.56
N VAL A 27 -10.59 -3.81 -7.82
CA VAL A 27 -9.17 -3.68 -7.44
C VAL A 27 -8.34 -3.27 -8.64
N CYS A 28 -7.43 -2.29 -8.44
CA CYS A 28 -6.65 -1.70 -9.52
C CYS A 28 -5.16 -1.82 -9.22
N THR A 29 -4.37 -2.26 -10.19
CA THR A 29 -2.91 -2.31 -10.09
C THR A 29 -2.25 -1.73 -11.33
N ALA A 30 -1.10 -1.09 -11.14
CA ALA A 30 -0.21 -0.70 -12.23
C ALA A 30 1.15 -1.36 -12.06
N TYR A 31 1.79 -1.71 -13.15
CA TYR A 31 3.04 -2.47 -13.14
C TYR A 31 3.90 -2.12 -14.36
N ALA A 32 5.21 -2.22 -14.21
CA ALA A 32 6.14 -2.17 -15.33
C ALA A 32 6.29 -3.57 -15.94
N ARG A 33 6.58 -3.63 -17.24
CA ARG A 33 6.81 -4.87 -17.98
C ARG A 33 7.79 -5.79 -17.22
N HIS A 34 7.47 -7.09 -17.18
CA HIS A 34 8.24 -8.11 -16.47
C HIS A 34 8.30 -7.96 -14.94
N SER A 35 7.39 -7.20 -14.31
CA SER A 35 7.29 -7.18 -12.86
C SER A 35 6.59 -8.44 -12.32
N GLY A 36 7.08 -8.97 -11.20
CA GLY A 36 6.46 -10.16 -10.56
C GLY A 36 5.18 -9.85 -9.78
N ASP A 37 4.87 -8.57 -9.51
CA ASP A 37 3.71 -8.21 -8.69
C ASP A 37 2.39 -8.37 -9.42
N ILE A 38 2.38 -8.27 -10.75
CA ILE A 38 1.15 -8.47 -11.52
C ILE A 38 0.59 -9.89 -11.36
N THR A 39 1.46 -10.91 -11.35
CA THR A 39 1.04 -12.31 -11.13
C THR A 39 0.41 -12.46 -9.76
N ARG A 40 1.07 -11.92 -8.71
CA ARG A 40 0.53 -11.96 -7.34
C ARG A 40 -0.79 -11.22 -7.21
N ALA A 41 -0.92 -10.04 -7.84
CA ALA A 41 -2.18 -9.30 -7.81
C ALA A 41 -3.32 -10.07 -8.49
N ARG A 42 -3.05 -10.73 -9.61
CA ARG A 42 -4.02 -11.58 -10.32
C ARG A 42 -4.45 -12.77 -9.46
N GLU A 43 -3.50 -13.53 -8.93
CA GLU A 43 -3.78 -14.68 -8.08
C GLU A 43 -4.56 -14.33 -6.82
N ALA A 44 -4.23 -13.17 -6.20
CA ALA A 44 -4.94 -12.70 -5.01
C ALA A 44 -6.34 -12.20 -5.35
N ALA A 45 -6.53 -11.47 -6.44
CA ALA A 45 -7.83 -10.99 -6.88
C ALA A 45 -8.77 -12.17 -7.23
N GLU A 46 -8.25 -13.15 -7.99
CA GLU A 46 -8.97 -14.38 -8.33
C GLU A 46 -9.37 -15.16 -7.07
N ALA A 47 -8.43 -15.36 -6.14
CA ALA A 47 -8.71 -16.07 -4.89
C ALA A 47 -9.75 -15.37 -4.00
N MET A 48 -9.89 -14.06 -4.15
CA MET A 48 -10.87 -13.25 -3.42
C MET A 48 -12.16 -13.01 -4.20
N GLY A 49 -12.26 -13.45 -5.45
CA GLY A 49 -13.40 -13.22 -6.33
C GLY A 49 -13.60 -11.74 -6.67
N LEU A 50 -12.52 -10.97 -6.80
CA LEU A 50 -12.57 -9.52 -7.05
C LEU A 50 -12.22 -9.17 -8.49
N PRO A 51 -12.97 -8.25 -9.14
CA PRO A 51 -12.63 -7.76 -10.46
C PRO A 51 -11.33 -6.95 -10.40
N LEU A 52 -10.33 -7.34 -11.21
CA LEU A 52 -9.03 -6.70 -11.27
C LEU A 52 -8.86 -5.93 -12.58
N LEU A 53 -8.55 -4.66 -12.47
CA LEU A 53 -8.10 -3.80 -13.57
C LEU A 53 -6.59 -3.59 -13.47
N THR A 54 -5.93 -3.72 -14.61
CA THR A 54 -4.47 -3.63 -14.69
C THR A 54 -4.04 -2.58 -15.71
N LEU A 55 -2.94 -1.86 -15.42
CA LEU A 55 -2.30 -0.93 -16.34
C LEU A 55 -0.80 -1.22 -16.40
N GLU A 56 -0.29 -1.55 -17.59
CA GLU A 56 1.14 -1.62 -17.84
C GLU A 56 1.68 -0.20 -18.03
N LEU A 57 2.69 0.17 -17.23
CA LEU A 57 3.37 1.45 -17.31
C LEU A 57 4.60 1.33 -18.21
N THR A 58 4.74 2.26 -19.12
CA THR A 58 5.88 2.43 -20.00
C THR A 58 6.80 3.55 -19.55
N ARG A 59 7.95 3.73 -20.22
CA ARG A 59 8.83 4.89 -19.98
C ARG A 59 8.17 6.19 -20.41
N GLU A 60 7.38 6.15 -21.46
CA GLU A 60 6.61 7.29 -21.99
C GLU A 60 5.56 7.75 -20.98
N ASP A 61 4.88 6.80 -20.31
CA ASP A 61 3.93 7.13 -19.24
C ASP A 61 4.62 7.82 -18.05
N VAL A 62 5.80 7.34 -17.67
CA VAL A 62 6.60 7.96 -16.61
C VAL A 62 7.04 9.36 -17.02
N ALA A 63 7.55 9.53 -18.25
CA ALA A 63 7.98 10.83 -18.79
C ALA A 63 6.82 11.83 -18.86
N ALA A 64 5.63 11.38 -19.23
CA ALA A 64 4.43 12.21 -19.28
C ALA A 64 3.86 12.54 -17.87
N THR A 65 4.15 11.71 -16.86
CA THR A 65 3.55 11.85 -15.52
C THR A 65 4.43 12.69 -14.58
N LEU A 66 5.75 12.56 -14.65
CA LEU A 66 6.67 13.21 -13.72
C LEU A 66 6.70 14.75 -13.77
N PRO A 67 6.53 15.42 -14.92
CA PRO A 67 6.46 16.88 -14.96
C PRO A 67 5.33 17.49 -14.12
N ALA A 68 4.26 16.71 -13.86
CA ALA A 68 3.14 17.13 -13.03
C ALA A 68 3.37 16.84 -11.52
N LEU A 69 4.56 16.36 -11.14
CA LEU A 69 4.92 16.12 -9.74
C LEU A 69 5.18 17.46 -9.05
N ASP A 70 4.22 17.87 -8.25
CA ASP A 70 4.30 19.07 -7.42
C ASP A 70 4.11 18.69 -5.95
N LEU A 71 5.19 18.79 -5.18
CA LEU A 71 5.21 18.47 -3.75
C LEU A 71 5.93 19.60 -3.00
N PRO A 72 5.51 19.89 -1.75
CA PRO A 72 6.12 20.95 -0.92
C PRO A 72 7.50 20.58 -0.37
N PHE A 73 8.13 19.54 -0.93
CA PHE A 73 9.47 19.07 -0.56
C PHE A 73 10.17 18.43 -1.76
N ALA A 74 11.50 18.35 -1.73
CA ALA A 74 12.28 17.68 -2.77
C ALA A 74 11.94 16.18 -2.83
N PRO A 75 11.42 15.67 -3.97
CA PRO A 75 10.99 14.28 -4.08
C PRO A 75 12.18 13.34 -4.25
N SER A 76 12.23 12.30 -3.42
CA SER A 76 13.15 11.17 -3.56
C SER A 76 12.78 10.27 -4.77
N LEU A 77 13.64 9.32 -5.10
CA LEU A 77 13.33 8.30 -6.11
C LEU A 77 12.08 7.49 -5.72
N MET A 78 11.90 7.21 -4.43
CA MET A 78 10.71 6.54 -3.92
C MET A 78 9.45 7.39 -4.12
N ASP A 79 9.52 8.69 -3.83
CA ASP A 79 8.38 9.60 -4.00
C ASP A 79 7.96 9.69 -5.48
N ARG A 80 8.90 9.82 -6.39
CA ARG A 80 8.66 9.82 -7.84
C ARG A 80 8.02 8.52 -8.32
N SER A 81 8.48 7.39 -7.79
CA SER A 81 8.00 6.06 -8.16
C SER A 81 6.56 5.83 -7.68
N LEU A 82 6.27 6.18 -6.42
CA LEU A 82 4.91 6.08 -5.87
C LEU A 82 3.95 7.09 -6.50
N TRP A 83 4.43 8.28 -6.85
CA TRP A 83 3.66 9.25 -7.63
C TRP A 83 3.18 8.66 -8.95
N CYS A 84 4.10 8.12 -9.77
CA CYS A 84 3.74 7.51 -11.04
C CYS A 84 2.79 6.34 -10.87
N LEU A 85 3.05 5.49 -9.87
CA LEU A 85 2.23 4.33 -9.55
C LEU A 85 0.79 4.74 -9.20
N TYR A 86 0.63 5.65 -8.23
CA TYR A 86 -0.71 6.07 -7.78
C TYR A 86 -1.45 6.90 -8.82
N LYS A 87 -0.76 7.71 -9.60
CA LYS A 87 -1.37 8.43 -10.71
C LYS A 87 -1.96 7.47 -11.75
N ALA A 88 -1.21 6.41 -12.09
CA ALA A 88 -1.66 5.37 -13.01
C ALA A 88 -2.85 4.58 -12.46
N VAL A 89 -2.76 4.11 -11.22
CA VAL A 89 -3.85 3.37 -10.55
C VAL A 89 -5.11 4.25 -10.43
N SER A 90 -4.96 5.54 -10.14
CA SER A 90 -6.08 6.50 -10.06
C SER A 90 -6.76 6.72 -11.41
N ARG A 91 -5.99 6.78 -12.51
CA ARG A 91 -6.56 6.85 -13.87
C ARG A 91 -7.38 5.60 -14.19
N THR A 92 -6.87 4.42 -13.85
CA THR A 92 -7.57 3.15 -14.03
C THR A 92 -8.86 3.11 -13.20
N ALA A 93 -8.79 3.51 -11.93
CA ALA A 93 -9.94 3.61 -11.04
C ALA A 93 -11.01 4.58 -11.58
N ARG A 94 -10.59 5.76 -12.03
CA ARG A 94 -11.50 6.75 -12.64
C ARG A 94 -12.18 6.20 -13.89
N GLY A 95 -11.41 5.51 -14.74
CA GLY A 95 -11.93 4.88 -15.96
C GLY A 95 -12.98 3.79 -15.70
N SER A 96 -12.95 3.14 -14.55
CA SER A 96 -13.98 2.18 -14.13
C SER A 96 -15.25 2.83 -13.57
N GLY A 97 -15.28 4.15 -13.42
CA GLY A 97 -16.38 4.89 -12.82
C GLY A 97 -16.25 5.07 -11.30
N ALA A 98 -15.20 4.56 -10.65
CA ALA A 98 -14.98 4.78 -9.23
C ALA A 98 -14.63 6.25 -8.95
N LYS A 99 -15.26 6.82 -7.93
CA LYS A 99 -14.98 8.19 -7.45
C LYS A 99 -14.04 8.21 -6.26
N VAL A 100 -13.98 7.10 -5.52
CA VAL A 100 -13.17 6.93 -4.32
C VAL A 100 -12.17 5.80 -4.54
N MET A 101 -10.93 5.99 -4.10
CA MET A 101 -9.89 4.97 -4.10
C MET A 101 -9.31 4.78 -2.70
N LEU A 102 -9.29 3.53 -2.24
CA LEU A 102 -8.73 3.15 -0.96
C LEU A 102 -7.26 2.74 -1.11
N LEU A 103 -6.41 3.23 -0.23
CA LEU A 103 -4.97 2.97 -0.21
C LEU A 103 -4.57 2.20 1.06
N GLY A 104 -3.71 1.18 0.90
CA GLY A 104 -3.21 0.33 1.99
C GLY A 104 -2.02 0.91 2.76
N GLN A 105 -1.86 2.21 2.77
CA GLN A 105 -0.76 2.88 3.45
C GLN A 105 -0.96 2.90 4.97
N LEU A 106 0.13 3.06 5.72
CA LEU A 106 0.21 3.03 7.19
C LEU A 106 0.09 1.65 7.85
N ALA A 107 -0.31 0.61 7.13
CA ALA A 107 -0.39 -0.73 7.71
C ALA A 107 0.97 -1.22 8.25
N ASP A 108 2.07 -0.83 7.61
CA ASP A 108 3.42 -1.21 8.05
C ASP A 108 3.83 -0.53 9.33
N GLU A 109 3.58 0.76 9.42
CA GLU A 109 3.91 1.60 10.57
C GLU A 109 3.05 1.22 11.78
N LEU A 110 1.76 0.92 11.58
CA LEU A 110 0.84 0.56 12.66
C LEU A 110 1.06 -0.86 13.17
N PHE A 111 1.23 -1.83 12.28
CA PHE A 111 1.24 -3.25 12.62
C PHE A 111 2.64 -3.89 12.61
N GLY A 112 3.72 -3.09 12.52
CA GLY A 112 5.08 -3.59 12.59
C GLY A 112 5.52 -4.36 11.33
N GLY A 113 5.20 -3.86 10.14
CA GLY A 113 5.42 -4.56 8.88
C GLY A 113 6.85 -4.49 8.33
N TYR A 114 7.67 -3.54 8.73
CA TYR A 114 9.06 -3.45 8.26
C TYR A 114 9.99 -4.40 9.04
N ALA A 115 10.93 -5.03 8.33
CA ALA A 115 11.90 -5.95 8.93
C ALA A 115 12.73 -5.28 10.04
N LYS A 116 13.06 -3.99 9.86
CA LYS A 116 13.80 -3.20 10.85
C LYS A 116 13.13 -3.14 12.23
N TYR A 117 11.80 -3.25 12.31
CA TYR A 117 11.09 -3.25 13.59
C TYR A 117 11.27 -4.58 14.34
N ALA A 118 11.12 -5.70 13.62
CA ALA A 118 11.36 -7.03 14.21
C ALA A 118 12.81 -7.20 14.65
N GLU A 119 13.75 -6.69 13.86
CA GLU A 119 15.17 -6.69 14.20
C GLU A 119 15.45 -5.80 15.42
N ALA A 120 14.92 -4.58 15.46
CA ALA A 120 15.06 -3.68 16.61
C ALA A 120 14.46 -4.29 17.87
N MET A 121 13.29 -4.91 17.78
CA MET A 121 12.65 -5.60 18.90
C MET A 121 13.55 -6.71 19.45
N ARG A 122 14.14 -7.53 18.57
CA ARG A 122 15.02 -8.64 18.94
C ARG A 122 16.35 -8.17 19.57
N LEU A 123 16.97 -7.14 19.01
CA LEU A 123 18.33 -6.70 19.38
C LEU A 123 18.35 -5.61 20.46
N ARG A 124 17.30 -4.78 20.53
CA ARG A 124 17.30 -3.53 21.31
C ARG A 124 16.05 -3.41 22.22
N GLY A 125 15.11 -4.36 22.13
CA GLY A 125 13.91 -4.40 22.94
C GLY A 125 12.70 -3.67 22.35
N GLU A 126 11.55 -3.93 22.98
CA GLU A 126 10.23 -3.49 22.52
C GLU A 126 10.11 -1.96 22.39
N LYS A 127 10.54 -1.21 23.41
CA LYS A 127 10.46 0.26 23.43
C LYS A 127 11.18 0.93 22.24
N VAL A 128 12.31 0.35 21.81
CA VAL A 128 13.05 0.88 20.65
C VAL A 128 12.25 0.64 19.36
N ALA A 129 11.70 -0.56 19.20
CA ALA A 129 10.87 -0.87 18.04
C ALA A 129 9.61 0.01 17.99
N GLU A 130 8.91 0.21 19.11
CA GLU A 130 7.75 1.10 19.22
C GLU A 130 8.10 2.55 18.85
N SER A 131 9.23 3.06 19.37
CA SER A 131 9.71 4.41 19.04
C SER A 131 10.00 4.57 17.55
N MET A 132 10.56 3.53 16.90
CA MET A 132 10.80 3.52 15.46
C MET A 132 9.48 3.52 14.67
N MET A 133 8.51 2.71 15.08
CA MET A 133 7.18 2.67 14.45
C MET A 133 6.48 4.03 14.56
N ALA A 134 6.48 4.65 15.74
CA ALA A 134 5.87 5.96 15.97
C ALA A 134 6.55 7.08 15.15
N ARG A 135 7.87 7.04 15.01
CA ARG A 135 8.62 7.98 14.17
C ARG A 135 8.22 7.83 12.70
N ASP A 136 8.22 6.60 12.19
CA ASP A 136 7.93 6.33 10.78
C ASP A 136 6.46 6.66 10.46
N PHE A 137 5.54 6.45 11.40
CA PHE A 137 4.15 6.90 11.29
C PHE A 137 4.06 8.43 11.11
N LYS A 138 4.78 9.19 11.95
CA LYS A 138 4.83 10.67 11.83
C LYS A 138 5.46 11.12 10.53
N GLU A 139 6.51 10.45 10.08
CA GLU A 139 7.16 10.74 8.80
C GLU A 139 6.20 10.52 7.62
N TYR A 140 5.46 9.40 7.63
CA TYR A 140 4.43 9.18 6.62
C TYR A 140 3.36 10.28 6.66
N ALA A 141 2.83 10.63 7.82
CA ALA A 141 1.81 11.65 7.97
C ALA A 141 2.26 13.02 7.41
N SER A 142 3.54 13.37 7.56
CA SER A 142 4.10 14.65 7.11
C SER A 142 4.52 14.69 5.64
N ARG A 143 4.88 13.55 5.03
CA ARG A 143 5.40 13.50 3.65
C ARG A 143 4.65 12.51 2.76
N GLY A 144 4.58 11.25 3.17
CA GLY A 144 3.99 10.19 2.37
C GLY A 144 2.51 10.43 2.06
N ARG A 145 1.77 10.87 3.07
CA ARG A 145 0.35 11.23 2.92
C ARG A 145 0.14 12.34 1.90
N ILE A 146 0.92 13.42 1.96
CA ILE A 146 0.83 14.54 1.01
C ILE A 146 1.06 14.04 -0.42
N ARG A 147 2.13 13.27 -0.64
CA ARG A 147 2.45 12.68 -1.94
C ARG A 147 1.30 11.81 -2.47
N ASP A 148 0.78 10.89 -1.63
CA ASP A 148 -0.20 9.91 -2.06
C ASP A 148 -1.55 10.57 -2.38
N LEU A 149 -1.97 11.55 -1.57
CA LEU A 149 -3.17 12.34 -1.84
C LEU A 149 -3.02 13.18 -3.12
N ALA A 150 -1.88 13.85 -3.28
CA ALA A 150 -1.62 14.68 -4.47
C ALA A 150 -1.55 13.83 -5.76
N ALA A 151 -0.94 12.64 -5.71
CA ALA A 151 -0.88 11.72 -6.85
C ALA A 151 -2.27 11.29 -7.34
N CYS A 152 -3.22 11.13 -6.44
CA CYS A 152 -4.60 10.74 -6.76
C CYS A 152 -5.48 11.94 -7.12
N GLY A 153 -5.10 13.13 -6.67
CA GLY A 153 -5.90 14.35 -6.78
C GLY A 153 -6.35 14.67 -8.21
N GLY A 154 -7.59 15.18 -8.32
CA GLY A 154 -8.23 15.50 -9.62
C GLY A 154 -8.76 14.28 -10.39
N LEU A 155 -8.43 13.07 -10.01
CA LEU A 155 -8.89 11.83 -10.64
C LEU A 155 -9.94 11.10 -9.80
N VAL A 156 -9.57 10.76 -8.56
CA VAL A 156 -10.42 10.10 -7.57
C VAL A 156 -10.19 10.72 -6.20
N GLU A 157 -11.11 10.52 -5.26
CA GLU A 157 -10.91 10.86 -3.85
C GLU A 157 -10.12 9.74 -3.16
N PRO A 158 -8.85 9.96 -2.77
CA PRO A 158 -8.09 8.96 -2.04
C PRO A 158 -8.51 8.91 -0.58
N ARG A 159 -8.65 7.71 -0.04
CA ARG A 159 -8.89 7.46 1.39
C ARG A 159 -7.89 6.44 1.92
N LEU A 160 -7.49 6.64 3.16
CA LEU A 160 -6.52 5.81 3.87
C LEU A 160 -7.21 5.14 5.07
N PRO A 161 -7.83 3.96 4.91
CA PRO A 161 -8.56 3.32 6.00
C PRO A 161 -7.72 3.05 7.26
N PHE A 162 -6.42 2.77 7.10
CA PHE A 162 -5.51 2.59 8.23
C PHE A 162 -5.16 3.88 8.98
N GLU A 163 -5.56 5.06 8.46
CA GLU A 163 -5.41 6.36 9.12
C GLU A 163 -6.63 6.72 9.98
N SER A 164 -7.70 5.91 10.00
CA SER A 164 -8.86 6.21 10.82
C SER A 164 -8.48 6.30 12.29
N ARG A 165 -9.02 7.31 12.97
CA ARG A 165 -8.66 7.63 14.35
C ARG A 165 -8.89 6.43 15.28
N GLU A 166 -10.05 5.80 15.14
CA GLU A 166 -10.44 4.66 15.98
C GLU A 166 -9.48 3.49 15.82
N LEU A 167 -9.06 3.19 14.57
CA LEU A 167 -8.11 2.11 14.31
C LEU A 167 -6.71 2.47 14.82
N VAL A 168 -6.26 3.70 14.60
CA VAL A 168 -4.95 4.17 15.08
C VAL A 168 -4.88 4.09 16.61
N GLU A 169 -5.88 4.62 17.32
CA GLU A 169 -5.96 4.59 18.78
C GLU A 169 -6.00 3.14 19.30
N PHE A 170 -6.83 2.28 18.70
CA PHE A 170 -6.89 0.87 19.05
C PHE A 170 -5.55 0.15 18.83
N VAL A 171 -4.96 0.28 17.65
CA VAL A 171 -3.69 -0.40 17.36
C VAL A 171 -2.54 0.16 18.19
N ALA A 172 -2.53 1.46 18.49
CA ALA A 172 -1.54 2.06 19.39
C ALA A 172 -1.62 1.46 20.80
N SER A 173 -2.82 1.13 21.30
CA SER A 173 -3.01 0.51 22.61
C SER A 173 -2.58 -0.96 22.67
N LEU A 174 -2.43 -1.64 21.53
CA LEU A 174 -1.98 -3.04 21.51
C LEU A 174 -0.50 -3.16 21.87
N PRO A 175 -0.12 -4.06 22.83
CA PRO A 175 1.27 -4.40 23.05
C PRO A 175 1.97 -4.83 21.76
N ILE A 176 3.24 -4.49 21.60
CA ILE A 176 3.99 -4.77 20.37
C ILE A 176 4.04 -6.27 20.03
N GLY A 177 3.99 -7.15 21.04
CA GLY A 177 3.94 -8.60 20.86
C GLY A 177 2.72 -9.10 20.09
N PHE A 178 1.62 -8.31 19.98
CA PHE A 178 0.51 -8.60 19.09
C PHE A 178 0.79 -8.16 17.64
N LYS A 179 1.68 -7.21 17.45
CA LYS A 179 2.05 -6.66 16.13
C LYS A 179 3.19 -7.48 15.51
N ILE A 180 4.19 -7.81 16.34
CA ILE A 180 5.37 -8.61 15.95
C ILE A 180 5.49 -9.76 16.96
N ARG A 181 5.21 -10.98 16.50
CA ARG A 181 5.19 -12.17 17.38
C ARG A 181 6.21 -13.20 16.88
N ASN A 182 7.19 -13.57 17.72
CA ASN A 182 8.22 -14.57 17.36
C ASN A 182 8.89 -14.28 16.00
N GLY A 183 9.18 -13.00 15.69
CA GLY A 183 9.73 -12.58 14.40
C GLY A 183 8.69 -12.45 13.26
N GLU A 184 7.48 -12.93 13.46
CA GLU A 184 6.39 -12.74 12.52
C GLU A 184 5.87 -11.29 12.59
N ARG A 185 5.89 -10.60 11.45
CA ARG A 185 5.43 -9.22 11.28
C ARG A 185 3.94 -9.17 10.99
N LYS A 186 3.26 -8.09 11.43
CA LYS A 186 1.82 -7.89 11.22
C LYS A 186 0.95 -9.02 11.76
N ALA A 187 1.33 -9.68 12.85
CA ALA A 187 0.64 -10.86 13.37
C ALA A 187 -0.86 -10.57 13.63
N ALA A 188 -1.20 -9.44 14.27
CA ALA A 188 -2.60 -9.05 14.50
C ALA A 188 -3.34 -8.79 13.16
N LEU A 189 -2.71 -8.10 12.19
CA LEU A 189 -3.35 -7.82 10.90
C LEU A 189 -3.56 -9.10 10.08
N LYS A 190 -2.63 -10.04 10.12
CA LYS A 190 -2.80 -11.37 9.49
C LYS A 190 -3.96 -12.12 10.10
N ARG A 191 -4.06 -12.12 11.43
CA ARG A 191 -5.18 -12.77 12.12
C ARG A 191 -6.52 -12.14 11.73
N ALA A 192 -6.60 -10.81 11.70
CA ALA A 192 -7.77 -10.08 11.24
C ALA A 192 -8.10 -10.40 9.77
N ALA A 193 -7.11 -10.50 8.90
CA ALA A 193 -7.29 -10.87 7.51
C ALA A 193 -7.99 -12.24 7.35
N LEU A 194 -7.54 -13.24 8.11
CA LEU A 194 -8.16 -14.57 8.08
C LEU A 194 -9.61 -14.56 8.57
N ILE A 195 -9.89 -13.80 9.63
CA ILE A 195 -11.26 -13.63 10.17
C ILE A 195 -12.17 -12.93 9.13
N LEU A 196 -11.63 -11.97 8.40
CA LEU A 196 -12.35 -11.27 7.32
C LEU A 196 -12.55 -12.15 6.06
N GLY A 197 -11.96 -13.33 6.01
CA GLY A 197 -12.05 -14.23 4.85
C GLY A 197 -11.06 -13.90 3.73
N VAL A 198 -9.96 -13.24 4.03
CA VAL A 198 -8.81 -13.16 3.11
C VAL A 198 -8.16 -14.55 3.05
N PRO A 199 -7.96 -15.15 1.87
CA PRO A 199 -7.36 -16.46 1.75
C PRO A 199 -6.00 -16.54 2.41
N GLU A 200 -5.70 -17.64 3.10
CA GLU A 200 -4.48 -17.81 3.89
C GLU A 200 -3.20 -17.59 3.04
N ARG A 201 -3.19 -18.10 1.81
CA ARG A 201 -2.07 -17.89 0.87
C ARG A 201 -1.80 -16.41 0.57
N VAL A 202 -2.84 -15.56 0.59
CA VAL A 202 -2.73 -14.11 0.37
C VAL A 202 -2.28 -13.42 1.66
N ALA A 203 -2.86 -13.79 2.81
CA ALA A 203 -2.52 -13.23 4.12
C ALA A 203 -1.06 -13.50 4.49
N ASN A 204 -0.50 -14.66 4.12
CA ASN A 204 0.86 -15.07 4.42
C ASN A 204 1.87 -14.80 3.29
N ALA A 205 1.44 -14.19 2.17
CA ALA A 205 2.34 -13.89 1.06
C ALA A 205 3.53 -13.00 1.50
N PRO A 206 4.75 -13.28 0.98
CA PRO A 206 5.92 -12.48 1.30
C PRO A 206 5.70 -11.00 0.95
N LYS A 207 6.08 -10.11 1.89
CA LYS A 207 5.95 -8.68 1.66
C LYS A 207 6.94 -8.18 0.60
N LYS A 208 6.41 -7.41 -0.37
CA LYS A 208 7.20 -6.54 -1.25
C LYS A 208 6.62 -5.14 -1.19
N ALA A 209 7.45 -4.11 -1.13
CA ALA A 209 6.98 -2.73 -1.23
C ALA A 209 6.48 -2.46 -2.66
N ALA A 210 5.37 -1.73 -2.80
CA ALA A 210 4.67 -1.54 -4.07
C ALA A 210 5.57 -1.01 -5.19
N GLN A 211 6.45 -0.04 -4.91
CA GLN A 211 7.36 0.53 -5.91
C GLN A 211 8.43 -0.46 -6.42
N TYR A 212 8.83 -1.43 -5.59
CA TYR A 212 9.79 -2.46 -6.00
C TYR A 212 9.11 -3.59 -6.74
N GLY A 213 8.02 -4.09 -6.17
CA GLY A 213 7.30 -5.23 -6.72
C GLY A 213 6.63 -4.92 -8.07
N SER A 214 6.10 -3.71 -8.24
CA SER A 214 5.54 -3.24 -9.51
C SER A 214 6.61 -2.98 -10.60
N GLY A 215 7.89 -2.92 -10.25
CA GLY A 215 8.97 -2.56 -11.17
C GLY A 215 9.04 -1.07 -11.55
N VAL A 216 8.11 -0.24 -11.08
CA VAL A 216 8.01 1.17 -11.46
C VAL A 216 9.25 1.96 -11.01
N GLN A 217 9.88 1.61 -9.88
CA GLN A 217 11.10 2.30 -9.44
C GLN A 217 12.27 2.11 -10.42
N LYS A 218 12.42 0.93 -11.01
CA LYS A 218 13.45 0.70 -12.03
C LYS A 218 13.17 1.53 -13.29
N LEU A 219 11.89 1.62 -13.65
CA LEU A 219 11.45 2.40 -14.79
C LEU A 219 11.75 3.90 -14.59
N VAL A 220 11.41 4.45 -13.42
CA VAL A 220 11.69 5.85 -13.05
C VAL A 220 13.19 6.12 -12.96
N ALA A 221 13.98 5.21 -12.36
CA ALA A 221 15.44 5.37 -12.24
C ALA A 221 16.16 5.35 -13.60
N SER A 222 15.61 4.64 -14.59
CA SER A 222 16.18 4.58 -15.94
C SER A 222 15.75 5.72 -16.85
N SER A 223 14.78 6.51 -16.45
CA SER A 223 14.33 7.69 -17.18
C SER A 223 15.27 8.87 -16.82
N ARG A 224 15.97 9.42 -17.82
CA ARG A 224 16.80 10.62 -17.67
C ARG A 224 15.86 11.83 -17.74
N PHE A 225 15.80 12.63 -16.69
CA PHE A 225 15.12 13.92 -16.62
C PHE A 225 16.12 14.99 -16.30
#